data_dce4bc3af5a81cb8ffbe41c001fcefe1
#
_entry.id   dce4bc3af5a81cb8ffbe41c001fcefe1
#
_cell.length_a   1.000
_cell.length_b   1.000
_cell.length_c   1.000
_cell.angle_alpha   90.00
_cell.angle_beta   90.00
_cell.angle_gamma   90.00
#
_symmetry.space_group_name_H-M   'P 1'
#
loop_
_entity.id
_entity.type
_entity.pdbx_description
1 polymer ?
#
loop_
_entity_poly.entity_id
_entity_poly.type
_entity_poly.pdbx_seq_one_letter_code
_entity_poly.pdbx_strand_id
1 'polypeptide(L)'
;MAEGAYTAEPGIVRTALAVMRRDGGRLYGRAARVTGLVALGGLLLAVVGFVAAWHEFDEIRLGAIQARIDEDSYAPDGRRVNTMWLILLACLPFLILLLHLACTALQTACVRATAEPGGSGPRGRFRTVLGVYAVRGVLVWAPSVLGILVQLYFTTTTFREYTVLVPLWEYPRLNPLLEYGPPLLGLALTLLLRFGWALAPAASAYEGLGPLAALRRSWSLTWGRAASWFRALAVALPLGGLTVGLYLLLQAAARPTRSWAASLFLEWGPDNTYGAYVAGVLAPIATALLLTGALTLPLAHTTLAVLHQRLARTRERQSPDPAVTPA
;
A
#
# COMPACT_ATOMS: atom_id res chain seq x y z
N MET A 1 15.82 -51.04 12.38
CA MET A 1 16.11 -49.90 11.51
C MET A 1 14.76 -49.36 11.04
N ALA A 2 14.22 -48.34 11.69
CA ALA A 2 12.98 -47.69 11.26
C ALA A 2 13.43 -46.50 10.37
N GLU A 3 13.29 -46.65 9.06
CA GLU A 3 13.38 -45.55 8.11
C GLU A 3 12.28 -44.54 8.46
N GLY A 4 12.69 -43.47 9.11
CA GLY A 4 11.81 -42.33 9.38
C GLY A 4 11.35 -41.74 8.04
N ALA A 5 10.11 -42.05 7.67
CA ALA A 5 9.44 -41.44 6.54
C ALA A 5 9.55 -39.92 6.65
N TYR A 6 10.46 -39.34 5.88
CA TYR A 6 10.55 -37.90 5.66
C TYR A 6 9.24 -37.45 5.00
N THR A 7 8.23 -37.17 5.81
CA THR A 7 7.04 -36.49 5.31
C THR A 7 7.46 -35.13 4.84
N ALA A 8 7.59 -34.96 3.51
CA ALA A 8 7.90 -33.70 2.88
C ALA A 8 6.95 -32.63 3.40
N GLU A 9 7.47 -31.63 4.11
CA GLU A 9 6.64 -30.54 4.65
C GLU A 9 5.83 -29.90 3.50
N PRO A 10 4.50 -29.80 3.63
CA PRO A 10 3.66 -29.25 2.57
C PRO A 10 4.12 -27.81 2.23
N GLY A 11 4.17 -27.44 0.95
CA GLY A 11 4.64 -26.12 0.49
C GLY A 11 3.90 -24.95 1.18
N ILE A 12 4.55 -23.78 1.32
CA ILE A 12 4.03 -22.59 2.02
C ILE A 12 2.64 -22.22 1.51
N VAL A 13 2.46 -22.18 0.19
CA VAL A 13 1.19 -21.85 -0.46
C VAL A 13 0.12 -22.89 -0.12
N ARG A 14 0.46 -24.18 -0.14
CA ARG A 14 -0.47 -25.26 0.21
C ARG A 14 -0.94 -25.15 1.66
N THR A 15 -0.03 -24.81 2.58
CA THR A 15 -0.37 -24.59 4.00
C THR A 15 -1.28 -23.36 4.15
N ALA A 16 -0.95 -22.25 3.50
CA ALA A 16 -1.77 -21.04 3.54
C ALA A 16 -3.19 -21.32 2.98
N LEU A 17 -3.29 -22.03 1.86
CA LEU A 17 -4.57 -22.43 1.28
C LEU A 17 -5.37 -23.38 2.20
N ALA A 18 -4.70 -24.30 2.92
CA ALA A 18 -5.35 -25.15 3.88
C ALA A 18 -5.96 -24.35 5.04
N VAL A 19 -5.22 -23.34 5.58
CA VAL A 19 -5.75 -22.40 6.58
C VAL A 19 -6.94 -21.62 6.02
N MET A 20 -6.82 -21.12 4.77
CA MET A 20 -7.90 -20.38 4.11
C MET A 20 -9.15 -21.25 3.89
N ARG A 21 -8.99 -22.55 3.57
CA ARG A 21 -10.12 -23.48 3.45
C ARG A 21 -10.80 -23.74 4.79
N ARG A 22 -10.03 -23.86 5.87
CA ARG A 22 -10.55 -24.12 7.22
C ARG A 22 -11.24 -22.91 7.83
N ASP A 23 -10.62 -21.74 7.76
CA ASP A 23 -11.03 -20.52 8.45
C ASP A 23 -11.47 -19.39 7.50
N GLY A 24 -11.58 -19.67 6.20
CA GLY A 24 -11.82 -18.69 5.14
C GLY A 24 -13.07 -17.85 5.36
N GLY A 25 -14.19 -18.48 5.74
CA GLY A 25 -15.42 -17.75 6.03
C GLY A 25 -15.26 -16.69 7.12
N ARG A 26 -14.50 -17.00 8.18
CA ARG A 26 -14.20 -16.06 9.27
C ARG A 26 -13.22 -14.96 8.82
N LEU A 27 -12.20 -15.32 8.05
CA LEU A 27 -11.19 -14.38 7.57
C LEU A 27 -11.76 -13.42 6.53
N TYR A 28 -12.50 -13.93 5.54
CA TYR A 28 -13.16 -13.08 4.54
C TYR A 28 -14.31 -12.27 5.13
N GLY A 29 -15.09 -12.82 6.07
CA GLY A 29 -16.10 -12.05 6.79
C GLY A 29 -15.50 -10.89 7.60
N ARG A 30 -14.33 -11.09 8.21
CA ARG A 30 -13.60 -10.01 8.87
C ARG A 30 -12.99 -9.03 7.87
N ALA A 31 -12.44 -9.50 6.77
CA ALA A 31 -11.93 -8.65 5.70
C ALA A 31 -13.04 -7.76 5.11
N ALA A 32 -14.21 -8.31 4.84
CA ALA A 32 -15.35 -7.56 4.34
C ALA A 32 -15.79 -6.45 5.32
N ARG A 33 -15.88 -6.76 6.63
CA ARG A 33 -16.21 -5.74 7.66
C ARG A 33 -15.16 -4.64 7.72
N VAL A 34 -13.88 -4.99 7.75
CA VAL A 34 -12.77 -4.04 7.80
C VAL A 34 -12.74 -3.20 6.54
N THR A 35 -12.91 -3.81 5.37
CA THR A 35 -12.97 -3.08 4.08
C THR A 35 -14.19 -2.15 4.03
N GLY A 36 -15.35 -2.60 4.53
CA GLY A 36 -16.54 -1.76 4.65
C GLY A 36 -16.32 -0.53 5.53
N LEU A 37 -15.64 -0.70 6.67
CA LEU A 37 -15.27 0.44 7.54
C LEU A 37 -14.28 1.38 6.87
N VAL A 38 -13.30 0.86 6.13
CA VAL A 38 -12.36 1.68 5.35
C VAL A 38 -13.09 2.42 4.23
N ALA A 39 -14.02 1.76 3.55
CA ALA A 39 -14.84 2.38 2.51
C ALA A 39 -15.69 3.53 3.07
N LEU A 40 -16.35 3.30 4.21
CA LEU A 40 -17.14 4.33 4.88
C LEU A 40 -16.26 5.50 5.34
N GLY A 41 -15.14 5.22 6.00
CA GLY A 41 -14.18 6.25 6.44
C GLY A 41 -13.56 7.00 5.25
N GLY A 42 -13.24 6.31 4.17
CA GLY A 42 -12.74 6.89 2.93
C GLY A 42 -13.78 7.78 2.24
N LEU A 43 -15.05 7.35 2.24
CA LEU A 43 -16.16 8.15 1.71
C LEU A 43 -16.34 9.44 2.53
N LEU A 44 -16.34 9.34 3.86
CA LEU A 44 -16.42 10.51 4.74
C LEU A 44 -15.26 11.48 4.49
N LEU A 45 -14.04 10.97 4.36
CA LEU A 45 -12.87 11.79 4.03
C LEU A 45 -12.99 12.43 2.64
N ALA A 46 -13.54 11.71 1.66
CA ALA A 46 -13.80 12.27 0.33
C ALA A 46 -14.82 13.42 0.42
N VAL A 47 -15.92 13.23 1.13
CA VAL A 47 -16.92 14.28 1.34
C VAL A 47 -16.29 15.50 2.02
N VAL A 48 -15.53 15.32 3.10
CA VAL A 48 -14.81 16.41 3.78
C VAL A 48 -13.85 17.12 2.83
N GLY A 49 -13.06 16.36 2.05
CA GLY A 49 -12.13 16.91 1.07
C GLY A 49 -12.83 17.73 -0.03
N PHE A 50 -13.95 17.22 -0.55
CA PHE A 50 -14.74 17.94 -1.56
C PHE A 50 -15.39 19.20 -0.97
N VAL A 51 -15.94 19.15 0.24
CA VAL A 51 -16.51 20.31 0.92
C VAL A 51 -15.44 21.37 1.20
N ALA A 52 -14.27 20.95 1.69
CA ALA A 52 -13.14 21.85 1.95
C ALA A 52 -12.58 22.49 0.66
N ALA A 53 -12.55 21.74 -0.45
CA ALA A 53 -12.09 22.22 -1.75
C ALA A 53 -13.20 22.92 -2.57
N TRP A 54 -14.41 23.03 -2.03
CA TRP A 54 -15.57 23.50 -2.79
C TRP A 54 -15.36 24.88 -3.41
N HIS A 55 -14.81 25.81 -2.64
CA HIS A 55 -14.52 27.17 -3.11
C HIS A 55 -13.61 27.15 -4.35
N GLU A 56 -12.56 26.34 -4.34
CA GLU A 56 -11.63 26.21 -5.46
C GLU A 56 -12.30 25.60 -6.70
N PHE A 57 -13.18 24.60 -6.49
CA PHE A 57 -13.95 24.00 -7.59
C PHE A 57 -14.91 25.01 -8.21
N ASP A 58 -15.57 25.85 -7.41
CA ASP A 58 -16.54 26.86 -7.88
C ASP A 58 -15.83 27.98 -8.65
N GLU A 59 -14.69 28.45 -8.17
CA GLU A 59 -13.88 29.47 -8.82
C GLU A 59 -13.29 28.97 -10.17
N ILE A 60 -12.87 27.71 -10.25
CA ILE A 60 -12.42 27.09 -11.52
C ILE A 60 -13.60 27.05 -12.51
N ARG A 61 -14.80 26.69 -12.03
CA ARG A 61 -16.02 26.69 -12.83
C ARG A 61 -16.35 28.07 -13.37
N LEU A 62 -16.39 29.09 -12.48
CA LEU A 62 -16.69 30.47 -12.87
C LEU A 62 -15.69 30.99 -13.88
N GLY A 63 -14.40 30.73 -13.69
CA GLY A 63 -13.37 31.09 -14.65
C GLY A 63 -13.57 30.43 -16.03
N ALA A 64 -13.97 29.15 -16.05
CA ALA A 64 -14.27 28.45 -17.30
C ALA A 64 -15.52 29.01 -18.02
N ILE A 65 -16.54 29.46 -17.27
CA ILE A 65 -17.73 30.11 -17.83
C ILE A 65 -17.34 31.47 -18.41
N GLN A 66 -16.58 32.26 -17.67
CA GLN A 66 -16.15 33.59 -18.13
C GLN A 66 -15.31 33.51 -19.41
N ALA A 67 -14.32 32.62 -19.46
CA ALA A 67 -13.49 32.41 -20.65
C ALA A 67 -14.32 31.97 -21.87
N ARG A 68 -15.40 31.20 -21.66
CA ARG A 68 -16.31 30.82 -22.73
C ARG A 68 -17.13 32.01 -23.26
N ILE A 69 -17.48 32.95 -22.36
CA ILE A 69 -18.19 34.19 -22.72
C ILE A 69 -17.26 35.11 -23.50
N ASP A 70 -15.99 35.18 -23.08
CA ASP A 70 -14.99 36.07 -23.69
C ASP A 70 -14.33 35.45 -24.96
N GLU A 71 -14.79 34.23 -25.37
CA GLU A 71 -14.22 33.44 -26.49
C GLU A 71 -12.73 33.13 -26.31
N ASP A 72 -12.25 33.13 -25.07
CA ASP A 72 -10.85 32.91 -24.72
C ASP A 72 -10.59 31.45 -24.34
N SER A 73 -9.34 31.00 -24.47
CA SER A 73 -8.93 29.68 -23.97
C SER A 73 -8.74 29.70 -22.46
N TYR A 74 -9.56 28.93 -21.74
CA TYR A 74 -9.44 28.81 -20.30
C TYR A 74 -8.27 27.91 -19.89
N ALA A 75 -7.33 28.47 -19.15
CA ALA A 75 -6.34 27.71 -18.38
C ALA A 75 -6.61 27.98 -16.89
N PRO A 76 -6.90 26.91 -16.07
CA PRO A 76 -7.07 27.09 -14.64
C PRO A 76 -5.85 27.74 -14.01
N ASP A 77 -6.05 28.71 -13.11
CA ASP A 77 -4.95 29.31 -12.36
C ASP A 77 -4.22 28.21 -11.56
N GLY A 78 -2.93 28.06 -11.84
CA GLY A 78 -2.09 27.04 -11.20
C GLY A 78 -2.08 27.14 -9.67
N ARG A 79 -2.27 28.34 -9.11
CA ARG A 79 -2.39 28.55 -7.66
C ARG A 79 -3.62 27.85 -7.09
N ARG A 80 -4.77 27.95 -7.75
CA ARG A 80 -6.05 27.33 -7.30
C ARG A 80 -5.97 25.82 -7.41
N VAL A 81 -5.45 25.30 -8.51
CA VAL A 81 -5.20 23.87 -8.69
C VAL A 81 -4.28 23.34 -7.59
N ASN A 82 -3.22 24.06 -7.25
CA ASN A 82 -2.32 23.69 -6.16
C ASN A 82 -3.00 23.70 -4.79
N THR A 83 -3.83 24.70 -4.49
CA THR A 83 -4.61 24.75 -3.23
C THR A 83 -5.56 23.58 -3.12
N MET A 84 -6.27 23.24 -4.18
CA MET A 84 -7.13 22.05 -4.23
C MET A 84 -6.34 20.76 -3.95
N TRP A 85 -5.17 20.59 -4.59
CA TRP A 85 -4.31 19.43 -4.32
C TRP A 85 -3.80 19.38 -2.88
N LEU A 86 -3.46 20.52 -2.28
CA LEU A 86 -3.05 20.58 -0.87
C LEU A 86 -4.17 20.15 0.07
N ILE A 87 -5.43 20.55 -0.19
CA ILE A 87 -6.58 20.13 0.59
C ILE A 87 -6.78 18.61 0.49
N LEU A 88 -6.73 18.05 -0.73
CA LEU A 88 -6.84 16.61 -0.94
C LEU A 88 -5.68 15.85 -0.29
N LEU A 89 -4.47 16.38 -0.36
CA LEU A 89 -3.28 15.81 0.28
C LEU A 89 -3.39 15.82 1.81
N ALA A 90 -4.05 16.81 2.41
CA ALA A 90 -4.29 16.86 3.84
C ALA A 90 -5.20 15.71 4.34
N CYS A 91 -6.02 15.12 3.47
CA CYS A 91 -6.81 13.93 3.79
C CYS A 91 -5.99 12.63 3.78
N LEU A 92 -4.82 12.61 3.13
CA LEU A 92 -4.00 11.42 2.94
C LEU A 92 -3.51 10.77 4.25
N PRO A 93 -3.05 11.53 5.29
CA PRO A 93 -2.64 10.93 6.57
C PRO A 93 -3.76 10.14 7.25
N PHE A 94 -5.00 10.64 7.17
CA PHE A 94 -6.17 9.96 7.75
C PHE A 94 -6.51 8.68 6.98
N LEU A 95 -6.42 8.70 5.66
CA LEU A 95 -6.59 7.51 4.83
C LEU A 95 -5.52 6.47 5.11
N ILE A 96 -4.25 6.89 5.24
CA ILE A 96 -3.13 6.01 5.60
C ILE A 96 -3.38 5.39 6.98
N LEU A 97 -3.84 6.16 7.95
CA LEU A 97 -4.17 5.66 9.29
C LEU A 97 -5.28 4.60 9.23
N LEU A 98 -6.36 4.84 8.48
CA LEU A 98 -7.44 3.88 8.28
C LEU A 98 -6.92 2.57 7.66
N LEU A 99 -6.08 2.66 6.65
CA LEU A 99 -5.46 1.48 6.02
C LEU A 99 -4.55 0.72 6.98
N HIS A 100 -3.76 1.42 7.82
CA HIS A 100 -2.92 0.77 8.83
C HIS A 100 -3.75 0.05 9.90
N LEU A 101 -4.85 0.66 10.36
CA LEU A 101 -5.79 0.03 11.28
C LEU A 101 -6.41 -1.23 10.68
N ALA A 102 -6.83 -1.15 9.42
CA ALA A 102 -7.40 -2.27 8.68
C ALA A 102 -6.39 -3.43 8.51
N CYS A 103 -5.19 -3.13 8.04
CA CYS A 103 -4.13 -4.13 7.88
C CYS A 103 -3.74 -4.77 9.22
N THR A 104 -3.69 -3.98 10.31
CA THR A 104 -3.40 -4.49 11.66
C THR A 104 -4.47 -5.46 12.15
N ALA A 105 -5.74 -5.10 11.99
CA ALA A 105 -6.87 -5.94 12.38
C ALA A 105 -6.88 -7.26 11.61
N LEU A 106 -6.60 -7.20 10.31
CA LEU A 106 -6.56 -8.38 9.46
C LEU A 106 -5.33 -9.25 9.73
N GLN A 107 -4.14 -8.64 9.88
CA GLN A 107 -2.91 -9.37 10.21
C GLN A 107 -3.02 -10.12 11.52
N THR A 108 -3.55 -9.49 12.57
CA THR A 108 -3.75 -10.14 13.88
C THR A 108 -4.75 -11.30 13.79
N ALA A 109 -5.77 -11.19 12.94
CA ALA A 109 -6.72 -12.25 12.68
C ALA A 109 -6.08 -13.46 11.95
N CYS A 110 -5.32 -13.18 10.88
CA CYS A 110 -4.64 -14.21 10.10
C CYS A 110 -3.59 -14.95 10.94
N VAL A 111 -2.84 -14.23 11.77
CA VAL A 111 -1.86 -14.82 12.68
C VAL A 111 -2.55 -15.76 13.70
N ARG A 112 -3.69 -15.37 14.25
CA ARG A 112 -4.46 -16.24 15.15
C ARG A 112 -4.99 -17.49 14.45
N ALA A 113 -5.41 -17.37 13.19
CA ALA A 113 -5.89 -18.51 12.41
C ALA A 113 -4.76 -19.48 12.03
N THR A 114 -3.52 -19.01 11.92
CA THR A 114 -2.34 -19.85 11.62
C THR A 114 -1.68 -20.42 12.88
N ALA A 115 -2.07 -19.98 14.07
CA ALA A 115 -1.54 -20.52 15.33
C ALA A 115 -1.99 -21.98 15.54
N GLU A 116 -1.04 -22.83 15.97
CA GLU A 116 -1.33 -24.23 16.26
C GLU A 116 -2.17 -24.35 17.54
N PRO A 117 -3.17 -25.25 17.57
CA PRO A 117 -3.91 -25.57 18.79
C PRO A 117 -2.94 -26.09 19.85
N GLY A 118 -2.89 -25.45 21.04
CA GLY A 118 -2.01 -25.84 22.13
C GLY A 118 -0.61 -25.24 22.14
N GLY A 119 -0.22 -24.50 21.09
CA GLY A 119 1.01 -23.71 21.10
C GLY A 119 0.89 -22.42 21.92
N SER A 120 2.04 -21.81 22.29
CA SER A 120 2.04 -20.46 22.85
C SER A 120 1.36 -19.52 21.85
N GLY A 121 0.16 -19.06 22.16
CA GLY A 121 -0.64 -18.21 21.27
C GLY A 121 0.09 -16.90 20.87
N PRO A 122 -0.42 -16.18 19.87
CA PRO A 122 0.20 -14.95 19.41
C PRO A 122 0.32 -13.94 20.55
N ARG A 123 1.54 -13.48 20.81
CA ARG A 123 1.90 -12.58 21.92
C ARG A 123 1.72 -11.11 21.58
N GLY A 124 1.58 -10.78 20.28
CA GLY A 124 1.53 -9.42 19.80
C GLY A 124 0.22 -8.70 20.19
N ARG A 125 0.36 -7.53 20.80
CA ARG A 125 -0.77 -6.63 21.06
C ARG A 125 -1.11 -5.84 19.80
N PHE A 126 -2.38 -5.49 19.60
CA PHE A 126 -2.84 -4.69 18.45
C PHE A 126 -2.01 -3.41 18.28
N ARG A 127 -1.73 -2.70 19.38
CA ARG A 127 -0.94 -1.45 19.35
C ARG A 127 0.49 -1.66 18.86
N THR A 128 1.15 -2.76 19.21
CA THR A 128 2.51 -3.04 18.73
C THR A 128 2.53 -3.33 17.24
N VAL A 129 1.58 -4.11 16.73
CA VAL A 129 1.45 -4.39 15.28
C VAL A 129 1.10 -3.12 14.51
N LEU A 130 0.21 -2.28 15.03
CA LEU A 130 -0.09 -0.96 14.44
C LEU A 130 1.16 -0.07 14.37
N GLY A 131 1.94 -0.02 15.44
CA GLY A 131 3.21 0.69 15.47
C GLY A 131 4.21 0.19 14.41
N VAL A 132 4.24 -1.13 14.15
CA VAL A 132 5.05 -1.69 13.05
C VAL A 132 4.56 -1.20 11.68
N TYR A 133 3.25 -1.17 11.43
CA TYR A 133 2.71 -0.66 10.17
C TYR A 133 3.04 0.83 9.99
N ALA A 134 2.89 1.65 11.04
CA ALA A 134 3.19 3.08 10.98
C ALA A 134 4.67 3.34 10.70
N VAL A 135 5.58 2.76 11.51
CA VAL A 135 7.03 2.95 11.35
C VAL A 135 7.50 2.40 10.00
N ARG A 136 7.06 1.19 9.64
CA ARG A 136 7.37 0.60 8.34
C ARG A 136 6.83 1.46 7.19
N GLY A 137 5.61 1.98 7.30
CA GLY A 137 5.00 2.84 6.29
C GLY A 137 5.88 4.06 6.00
N VAL A 138 6.26 4.80 7.04
CA VAL A 138 7.14 5.97 6.90
C VAL A 138 8.48 5.57 6.28
N LEU A 139 9.17 4.56 6.83
CA LEU A 139 10.51 4.19 6.39
C LEU A 139 10.54 3.60 4.97
N VAL A 140 9.51 2.85 4.58
CA VAL A 140 9.41 2.26 3.23
C VAL A 140 9.16 3.33 2.17
N TRP A 141 8.31 4.32 2.45
CA TRP A 141 7.99 5.36 1.48
C TRP A 141 8.98 6.52 1.44
N ALA A 142 9.77 6.71 2.49
CA ALA A 142 10.75 7.79 2.58
C ALA A 142 11.69 7.90 1.37
N PRO A 143 12.29 6.81 0.83
CA PRO A 143 13.14 6.91 -0.35
C PRO A 143 12.41 7.40 -1.61
N SER A 144 11.16 6.94 -1.85
CA SER A 144 10.37 7.41 -2.99
C SER A 144 10.00 8.88 -2.86
N VAL A 145 9.56 9.30 -1.68
CA VAL A 145 9.24 10.71 -1.40
C VAL A 145 10.48 11.57 -1.58
N LEU A 146 11.64 11.16 -1.04
CA LEU A 146 12.90 11.88 -1.21
C LEU A 146 13.30 11.96 -2.68
N GLY A 147 13.19 10.87 -3.44
CA GLY A 147 13.48 10.84 -4.87
C GLY A 147 12.62 11.82 -5.67
N ILE A 148 11.33 11.89 -5.34
CA ILE A 148 10.39 12.86 -5.97
C ILE A 148 10.75 14.29 -5.56
N LEU A 149 11.06 14.55 -4.29
CA LEU A 149 11.46 15.90 -3.83
C LEU A 149 12.76 16.36 -4.48
N VAL A 150 13.73 15.46 -4.63
CA VAL A 150 14.99 15.76 -5.34
C VAL A 150 14.72 16.07 -6.80
N GLN A 151 13.89 15.27 -7.48
CA GLN A 151 13.48 15.55 -8.86
C GLN A 151 12.79 16.91 -8.96
N LEU A 152 11.82 17.19 -8.10
CA LEU A 152 11.08 18.45 -8.09
C LEU A 152 12.02 19.64 -7.87
N TYR A 153 12.99 19.52 -6.97
CA TYR A 153 13.99 20.55 -6.74
C TYR A 153 14.83 20.82 -7.99
N PHE A 154 15.35 19.78 -8.64
CA PHE A 154 16.13 19.95 -9.87
C PHE A 154 15.28 20.52 -11.01
N THR A 155 14.05 20.05 -11.18
CA THR A 155 13.16 20.56 -12.22
C THR A 155 12.86 22.05 -12.00
N THR A 156 12.52 22.45 -10.76
CA THR A 156 12.19 23.85 -10.47
C THR A 156 13.38 24.78 -10.57
N THR A 157 14.58 24.38 -10.15
CA THR A 157 15.81 25.19 -10.26
C THR A 157 16.25 25.32 -11.70
N THR A 158 16.24 24.24 -12.46
CA THR A 158 16.61 24.24 -13.88
C THR A 158 15.63 25.09 -14.70
N PHE A 159 14.31 24.94 -14.48
CA PHE A 159 13.32 25.79 -15.15
C PHE A 159 13.50 27.27 -14.80
N ARG A 160 13.85 27.61 -13.59
CA ARG A 160 14.01 29.00 -13.14
C ARG A 160 15.20 29.69 -13.83
N GLU A 161 16.26 28.95 -14.13
CA GLU A 161 17.44 29.47 -14.81
C GLU A 161 17.27 29.60 -16.34
N TYR A 162 16.46 28.70 -16.94
CA TYR A 162 16.32 28.59 -18.40
C TYR A 162 15.05 29.25 -18.99
N THR A 163 14.10 29.69 -18.17
CA THR A 163 12.84 30.31 -18.67
C THR A 163 13.01 31.60 -19.41
N VAL A 164 14.24 32.14 -19.54
CA VAL A 164 14.46 33.44 -20.19
C VAL A 164 14.88 33.32 -21.63
N LEU A 165 15.49 32.24 -22.15
CA LEU A 165 16.14 32.31 -23.46
C LEU A 165 16.24 31.05 -24.35
N VAL A 166 15.75 29.86 -23.96
CA VAL A 166 15.96 28.65 -24.80
C VAL A 166 14.65 27.91 -25.11
N PRO A 167 14.33 27.66 -26.40
CA PRO A 167 13.17 26.88 -26.80
C PRO A 167 13.24 25.43 -26.25
N LEU A 168 12.10 24.85 -25.83
CA LEU A 168 11.99 23.53 -25.25
C LEU A 168 12.64 22.38 -26.04
N TRP A 169 12.84 22.52 -27.36
CA TRP A 169 13.49 21.54 -28.23
C TRP A 169 15.03 21.60 -28.26
N GLU A 170 15.61 22.63 -27.70
CA GLU A 170 17.06 22.80 -27.61
C GLU A 170 17.66 22.33 -26.29
N TYR A 171 16.81 21.80 -25.39
CA TYR A 171 17.29 21.20 -24.15
C TYR A 171 18.23 20.02 -24.46
N PRO A 172 19.48 20.07 -24.02
CA PRO A 172 20.38 18.95 -24.21
C PRO A 172 19.75 17.72 -23.51
N ARG A 173 19.60 16.64 -24.27
CA ARG A 173 19.06 15.35 -23.81
C ARG A 173 19.91 14.68 -22.71
N LEU A 174 20.73 15.45 -22.01
CA LEU A 174 21.55 15.02 -20.89
C LEU A 174 20.75 14.72 -19.62
N ASN A 175 19.43 14.90 -19.65
CA ASN A 175 18.66 14.96 -18.43
C ASN A 175 17.66 13.83 -18.13
N PRO A 176 17.45 12.76 -18.92
CA PRO A 176 16.57 11.67 -18.47
C PRO A 176 17.11 10.98 -17.21
N LEU A 177 18.42 10.98 -17.01
CA LEU A 177 19.05 10.37 -15.83
C LEU A 177 18.86 11.23 -14.57
N LEU A 178 18.89 12.55 -14.69
CA LEU A 178 18.61 13.47 -13.57
C LEU A 178 17.10 13.63 -13.34
N GLU A 179 16.31 13.59 -14.41
CA GLU A 179 14.85 13.71 -14.32
C GLU A 179 14.19 12.44 -13.76
N TYR A 180 14.57 11.26 -14.26
CA TYR A 180 13.96 9.99 -13.84
C TYR A 180 14.80 9.19 -12.85
N GLY A 181 16.10 9.47 -12.75
CA GLY A 181 17.03 8.74 -11.90
C GLY A 181 16.65 8.78 -10.41
N PRO A 182 16.47 9.94 -9.78
CA PRO A 182 16.13 10.03 -8.37
C PRO A 182 14.81 9.32 -8.00
N PRO A 183 13.67 9.51 -8.73
CA PRO A 183 12.45 8.77 -8.43
C PRO A 183 12.56 7.28 -8.70
N LEU A 184 13.27 6.84 -9.75
CA LEU A 184 13.50 5.42 -10.00
C LEU A 184 14.37 4.77 -8.93
N LEU A 185 15.44 5.43 -8.48
CA LEU A 185 16.25 4.97 -7.35
C LEU A 185 15.43 4.91 -6.07
N GLY A 186 14.66 5.96 -5.79
CA GLY A 186 13.74 6.00 -4.66
C GLY A 186 12.73 4.85 -4.68
N LEU A 187 12.16 4.57 -5.85
CA LEU A 187 11.25 3.44 -6.04
C LEU A 187 11.96 2.08 -5.84
N ALA A 188 13.15 1.90 -6.39
CA ALA A 188 13.93 0.68 -6.23
C ALA A 188 14.25 0.41 -4.76
N LEU A 189 14.70 1.43 -4.01
CA LEU A 189 14.95 1.33 -2.57
C LEU A 189 13.65 1.05 -1.79
N THR A 190 12.55 1.69 -2.15
CA THR A 190 11.22 1.43 -1.56
C THR A 190 10.82 -0.04 -1.73
N LEU A 191 10.97 -0.60 -2.93
CA LEU A 191 10.67 -2.02 -3.21
C LEU A 191 11.58 -2.95 -2.41
N LEU A 192 12.87 -2.65 -2.33
CA LEU A 192 13.85 -3.41 -1.54
C LEU A 192 13.48 -3.43 -0.05
N LEU A 193 13.19 -2.27 0.53
CA LEU A 193 12.77 -2.14 1.93
C LEU A 193 11.42 -2.83 2.18
N ARG A 194 10.46 -2.66 1.27
CA ARG A 194 9.15 -3.31 1.35
C ARG A 194 9.27 -4.83 1.37
N PHE A 195 10.16 -5.38 0.56
CA PHE A 195 10.45 -6.82 0.52
C PHE A 195 11.15 -7.26 1.81
N GLY A 196 12.23 -6.60 2.22
CA GLY A 196 13.00 -6.95 3.43
C GLY A 196 12.17 -6.89 4.72
N TRP A 197 11.19 -5.98 4.78
CA TRP A 197 10.30 -5.80 5.93
C TRP A 197 8.90 -6.37 5.75
N ALA A 198 8.71 -7.25 4.77
CA ALA A 198 7.40 -7.86 4.50
C ALA A 198 6.89 -8.69 5.69
N LEU A 199 7.79 -9.35 6.41
CA LEU A 199 7.47 -10.22 7.54
C LEU A 199 7.36 -9.49 8.90
N ALA A 200 7.70 -8.20 8.98
CA ALA A 200 7.73 -7.46 10.24
C ALA A 200 6.39 -7.42 10.98
N PRO A 201 5.22 -7.21 10.32
CA PRO A 201 3.93 -7.28 11.01
C PRO A 201 3.62 -8.67 11.56
N ALA A 202 4.00 -9.73 10.82
CA ALA A 202 3.84 -11.10 11.29
C ALA A 202 4.75 -11.40 12.49
N ALA A 203 6.02 -10.98 12.43
CA ALA A 203 6.96 -11.12 13.54
C ALA A 203 6.46 -10.42 14.82
N SER A 204 5.96 -9.19 14.69
CA SER A 204 5.37 -8.48 15.83
C SER A 204 4.14 -9.19 16.39
N ALA A 205 3.27 -9.70 15.52
CA ALA A 205 2.04 -10.38 15.94
C ALA A 205 2.31 -11.73 16.62
N TYR A 206 3.33 -12.48 16.17
CA TYR A 206 3.71 -13.77 16.79
C TYR A 206 4.59 -13.60 18.02
N GLU A 207 5.68 -12.85 17.90
CA GLU A 207 6.74 -12.75 18.90
C GLU A 207 6.49 -11.62 19.92
N GLY A 208 5.53 -10.73 19.65
CA GLY A 208 5.22 -9.59 20.53
C GLY A 208 6.27 -8.46 20.43
N LEU A 209 7.08 -8.46 19.38
CA LEU A 209 8.20 -7.53 19.20
C LEU A 209 7.71 -6.09 18.97
N GLY A 210 8.42 -5.13 19.53
CA GLY A 210 8.23 -3.72 19.22
C GLY A 210 8.62 -3.38 17.77
N PRO A 211 8.26 -2.19 17.27
CA PRO A 211 8.37 -1.85 15.84
C PRO A 211 9.78 -2.06 15.26
N LEU A 212 10.81 -1.49 15.86
CA LEU A 212 12.19 -1.60 15.36
C LEU A 212 12.75 -3.02 15.47
N ALA A 213 12.42 -3.73 16.56
CA ALA A 213 12.84 -5.12 16.74
C ALA A 213 12.18 -6.03 15.69
N ALA A 214 10.90 -5.83 15.38
CA ALA A 214 10.19 -6.55 14.35
C ALA A 214 10.77 -6.29 12.94
N LEU A 215 11.15 -5.04 12.64
CA LEU A 215 11.83 -4.70 11.37
C LEU A 215 13.20 -5.38 11.26
N ARG A 216 14.02 -5.34 12.32
CA ARG A 216 15.32 -6.04 12.37
C ARG A 216 15.14 -7.56 12.23
N ARG A 217 14.17 -8.12 12.92
CA ARG A 217 13.83 -9.55 12.84
C ARG A 217 13.42 -9.95 11.42
N SER A 218 12.50 -9.19 10.79
CA SER A 218 12.10 -9.41 9.41
C SER A 218 13.29 -9.35 8.45
N TRP A 219 14.11 -8.32 8.56
CA TRP A 219 15.31 -8.16 7.73
C TRP A 219 16.25 -9.36 7.86
N SER A 220 16.55 -9.78 9.09
CA SER A 220 17.42 -10.93 9.34
C SER A 220 16.85 -12.26 8.85
N LEU A 221 15.53 -12.44 8.83
CA LEU A 221 14.87 -13.63 8.28
C LEU A 221 14.87 -13.63 6.76
N THR A 222 14.73 -12.47 6.13
CA THR A 222 14.66 -12.34 4.66
C THR A 222 16.05 -12.37 4.04
N TRP A 223 16.99 -11.59 4.58
CA TRP A 223 18.33 -11.39 3.99
C TRP A 223 19.43 -12.24 4.62
N GLY A 224 19.17 -12.89 5.74
CA GLY A 224 20.18 -13.66 6.45
C GLY A 224 20.75 -14.86 5.66
N ARG A 225 20.06 -15.33 4.62
CA ARG A 225 20.48 -16.45 3.75
C ARG A 225 19.87 -16.32 2.36
N ALA A 226 20.62 -16.68 1.33
CA ALA A 226 20.13 -16.70 -0.05
C ALA A 226 18.87 -17.57 -0.21
N ALA A 227 18.85 -18.76 0.40
CA ALA A 227 17.68 -19.65 0.35
C ALA A 227 16.41 -19.03 0.95
N SER A 228 16.52 -18.21 2.01
CA SER A 228 15.39 -17.50 2.60
C SER A 228 14.88 -16.40 1.67
N TRP A 229 15.78 -15.68 1.04
CA TRP A 229 15.48 -14.66 0.05
C TRP A 229 14.72 -15.23 -1.15
N PHE A 230 15.22 -16.33 -1.73
CA PHE A 230 14.53 -17.01 -2.84
C PHE A 230 13.14 -17.53 -2.45
N ARG A 231 12.98 -18.10 -1.26
CA ARG A 231 11.66 -18.54 -0.76
C ARG A 231 10.70 -17.38 -0.58
N ALA A 232 11.17 -16.26 -0.03
CA ALA A 232 10.37 -15.06 0.13
C ALA A 232 9.97 -14.47 -1.23
N LEU A 233 10.87 -14.43 -2.19
CA LEU A 233 10.62 -13.95 -3.55
C LEU A 233 9.64 -14.87 -4.30
N ALA A 234 9.81 -16.19 -4.20
CA ALA A 234 8.91 -17.18 -4.80
C ALA A 234 7.47 -17.08 -4.30
N VAL A 235 7.27 -16.50 -3.11
CA VAL A 235 5.93 -16.21 -2.56
C VAL A 235 5.48 -14.80 -2.94
N ALA A 236 6.37 -13.81 -2.85
CA ALA A 236 6.02 -12.41 -3.05
C ALA A 236 5.67 -12.08 -4.51
N LEU A 237 6.37 -12.68 -5.49
CA LEU A 237 6.14 -12.42 -6.91
C LEU A 237 4.76 -12.88 -7.39
N PRO A 238 4.32 -14.15 -7.16
CA PRO A 238 2.99 -14.59 -7.58
C PRO A 238 1.88 -13.82 -6.84
N LEU A 239 2.08 -13.54 -5.56
CA LEU A 239 1.10 -12.80 -4.76
C LEU A 239 0.97 -11.35 -5.22
N GLY A 240 2.10 -10.69 -5.52
CA GLY A 240 2.14 -9.36 -6.12
C GLY A 240 1.50 -9.33 -7.50
N GLY A 241 1.85 -10.28 -8.37
CA GLY A 241 1.27 -10.43 -9.70
C GLY A 241 -0.24 -10.64 -9.66
N LEU A 242 -0.72 -11.52 -8.77
CA LEU A 242 -2.14 -11.73 -8.54
C LEU A 242 -2.84 -10.44 -8.09
N THR A 243 -2.23 -9.71 -7.15
CA THR A 243 -2.82 -8.45 -6.63
C THR A 243 -2.91 -7.39 -7.71
N VAL A 244 -1.84 -7.19 -8.49
CA VAL A 244 -1.81 -6.22 -9.59
C VAL A 244 -2.78 -6.63 -10.70
N GLY A 245 -2.75 -7.90 -11.12
CA GLY A 245 -3.65 -8.42 -12.16
C GLY A 245 -5.13 -8.27 -11.77
N LEU A 246 -5.47 -8.61 -10.51
CA LEU A 246 -6.82 -8.44 -10.01
C LEU A 246 -7.22 -6.96 -9.92
N TYR A 247 -6.31 -6.07 -9.48
CA TYR A 247 -6.56 -4.64 -9.47
C TYR A 247 -6.89 -4.10 -10.87
N LEU A 248 -6.08 -4.44 -11.86
CA LEU A 248 -6.29 -4.00 -13.25
C LEU A 248 -7.62 -4.52 -13.80
N LEU A 249 -7.94 -5.78 -13.53
CA LEU A 249 -9.22 -6.39 -13.93
C LEU A 249 -10.40 -5.66 -13.26
N LEU A 250 -10.34 -5.46 -11.94
CA LEU A 250 -11.41 -4.79 -11.20
C LEU A 250 -11.53 -3.31 -11.56
N GLN A 251 -10.43 -2.63 -11.86
CA GLN A 251 -10.45 -1.26 -12.35
C GLN A 251 -11.13 -1.17 -13.72
N ALA A 252 -10.87 -2.12 -14.61
CA ALA A 252 -11.56 -2.21 -15.90
C ALA A 252 -13.06 -2.48 -15.70
N ALA A 253 -13.42 -3.41 -14.83
CA ALA A 253 -14.81 -3.74 -14.50
C ALA A 253 -15.55 -2.59 -13.79
N ALA A 254 -14.83 -1.78 -13.01
CA ALA A 254 -15.41 -0.63 -12.29
C ALA A 254 -15.58 0.63 -13.16
N ARG A 255 -15.17 0.63 -14.45
CA ARG A 255 -15.34 1.80 -15.34
C ARG A 255 -16.75 2.40 -15.35
N PRO A 256 -17.86 1.61 -15.31
CA PRO A 256 -19.20 2.19 -15.25
C PRO A 256 -19.47 3.05 -14.02
N THR A 257 -18.75 2.86 -12.91
CA THR A 257 -18.90 3.69 -11.71
C THR A 257 -18.47 5.15 -11.95
N ARG A 258 -17.71 5.41 -13.02
CA ARG A 258 -17.28 6.76 -13.40
C ARG A 258 -18.47 7.66 -13.75
N SER A 259 -19.32 7.22 -14.66
CA SER A 259 -20.49 7.98 -15.06
C SER A 259 -21.50 8.09 -13.94
N TRP A 260 -21.72 7.00 -13.20
CA TRP A 260 -22.59 6.99 -12.03
C TRP A 260 -22.16 7.99 -10.96
N ALA A 261 -20.86 8.00 -10.58
CA ALA A 261 -20.36 8.94 -9.59
C ALA A 261 -20.41 10.40 -10.06
N ALA A 262 -20.16 10.64 -11.36
CA ALA A 262 -20.25 11.96 -11.93
C ALA A 262 -21.72 12.46 -11.97
N SER A 263 -22.69 11.63 -12.38
CA SER A 263 -24.11 11.99 -12.37
C SER A 263 -24.64 12.21 -10.96
N LEU A 264 -24.29 11.33 -10.01
CA LEU A 264 -24.65 11.49 -8.60
C LEU A 264 -24.15 12.82 -8.04
N PHE A 265 -22.90 13.20 -8.37
CA PHE A 265 -22.31 14.47 -7.93
C PHE A 265 -23.07 15.67 -8.51
N LEU A 266 -23.52 15.62 -9.77
CA LEU A 266 -24.28 16.68 -10.41
C LEU A 266 -25.72 16.77 -9.90
N GLU A 267 -26.34 15.64 -9.55
CA GLU A 267 -27.72 15.59 -9.03
C GLU A 267 -27.82 16.09 -7.59
N TRP A 268 -26.83 15.78 -6.75
CA TRP A 268 -26.86 16.07 -5.30
C TRP A 268 -25.99 17.26 -4.90
N GLY A 269 -25.11 17.70 -5.78
CA GLY A 269 -24.25 18.87 -5.61
C GLY A 269 -24.70 20.04 -6.48
N PRO A 270 -24.18 21.23 -6.23
CA PRO A 270 -24.32 22.33 -7.17
C PRO A 270 -23.65 21.93 -8.49
N ASP A 271 -24.22 22.40 -9.60
CA ASP A 271 -23.82 22.09 -10.98
C ASP A 271 -22.33 22.41 -11.27
N ASN A 272 -21.43 21.54 -10.78
CA ASN A 272 -19.98 21.68 -10.92
C ASN A 272 -19.40 20.52 -11.71
N THR A 273 -19.24 20.72 -13.00
CA THR A 273 -18.71 19.71 -13.94
C THR A 273 -17.29 19.27 -13.63
N TYR A 274 -16.44 20.16 -13.05
CA TYR A 274 -15.08 19.81 -12.68
C TYR A 274 -15.04 18.90 -11.46
N GLY A 275 -15.83 19.19 -10.42
CA GLY A 275 -16.01 18.31 -9.26
C GLY A 275 -16.57 16.94 -9.66
N ALA A 276 -17.57 16.92 -10.55
CA ALA A 276 -18.11 15.68 -11.11
C ALA A 276 -17.05 14.86 -11.88
N TYR A 277 -16.20 15.52 -12.64
CA TYR A 277 -15.07 14.86 -13.33
C TYR A 277 -14.11 14.20 -12.33
N VAL A 278 -13.69 14.92 -11.28
CA VAL A 278 -12.79 14.39 -10.25
C VAL A 278 -13.42 13.22 -9.52
N ALA A 279 -14.69 13.32 -9.11
CA ALA A 279 -15.44 12.23 -8.48
C ALA A 279 -15.52 11.00 -9.41
N GLY A 280 -15.81 11.23 -10.68
CA GLY A 280 -15.86 10.18 -11.70
C GLY A 280 -14.51 9.48 -11.94
N VAL A 281 -13.39 10.20 -11.86
CA VAL A 281 -12.06 9.59 -11.99
C VAL A 281 -11.69 8.77 -10.75
N LEU A 282 -12.03 9.25 -9.56
CA LEU A 282 -11.68 8.59 -8.30
C LEU A 282 -12.53 7.34 -8.03
N ALA A 283 -13.78 7.30 -8.44
CA ALA A 283 -14.72 6.22 -8.12
C ALA A 283 -14.24 4.82 -8.59
N PRO A 284 -13.85 4.59 -9.85
CA PRO A 284 -13.36 3.27 -10.28
C PRO A 284 -12.05 2.87 -9.60
N ILE A 285 -11.16 3.82 -9.32
CA ILE A 285 -9.89 3.57 -8.62
C ILE A 285 -10.17 3.10 -7.18
N ALA A 286 -10.99 3.85 -6.44
CA ALA A 286 -11.37 3.51 -5.07
C ALA A 286 -12.08 2.16 -4.99
N THR A 287 -13.05 1.91 -5.87
CA THR A 287 -13.77 0.64 -5.96
C THR A 287 -12.83 -0.53 -6.22
N ALA A 288 -11.93 -0.40 -7.20
CA ALA A 288 -10.96 -1.44 -7.53
C ALA A 288 -9.99 -1.71 -6.38
N LEU A 289 -9.48 -0.67 -5.70
CA LEU A 289 -8.59 -0.81 -4.56
C LEU A 289 -9.26 -1.51 -3.37
N LEU A 290 -10.49 -1.14 -3.04
CA LEU A 290 -11.26 -1.74 -1.95
C LEU A 290 -11.54 -3.22 -2.21
N LEU A 291 -12.03 -3.56 -3.40
CA LEU A 291 -12.32 -4.94 -3.78
C LEU A 291 -11.04 -5.79 -3.87
N THR A 292 -9.98 -5.26 -4.48
CA THR A 292 -8.68 -5.95 -4.51
C THR A 292 -8.18 -6.21 -3.09
N GLY A 293 -8.22 -5.21 -2.21
CA GLY A 293 -7.83 -5.35 -0.82
C GLY A 293 -8.65 -6.42 -0.08
N ALA A 294 -9.98 -6.39 -0.22
CA ALA A 294 -10.87 -7.38 0.41
C ALA A 294 -10.54 -8.82 0.00
N LEU A 295 -10.19 -9.02 -1.27
CA LEU A 295 -9.92 -10.36 -1.83
C LEU A 295 -8.49 -10.83 -1.58
N THR A 296 -7.50 -9.95 -1.70
CA THR A 296 -6.08 -10.37 -1.66
C THR A 296 -5.43 -10.26 -0.29
N LEU A 297 -5.84 -9.31 0.57
CA LEU A 297 -5.20 -9.13 1.89
C LEU A 297 -5.32 -10.34 2.81
N PRO A 298 -6.46 -11.06 2.92
CA PRO A 298 -6.53 -12.27 3.76
C PRO A 298 -5.52 -13.33 3.32
N LEU A 299 -5.41 -13.56 2.00
CA LEU A 299 -4.46 -14.51 1.43
C LEU A 299 -3.01 -14.04 1.68
N ALA A 300 -2.71 -12.77 1.43
CA ALA A 300 -1.39 -12.20 1.61
C ALA A 300 -0.92 -12.29 3.07
N HIS A 301 -1.76 -11.86 4.01
CA HIS A 301 -1.42 -11.89 5.43
C HIS A 301 -1.28 -13.32 5.97
N THR A 302 -2.13 -14.26 5.54
CA THR A 302 -2.02 -15.67 5.91
C THR A 302 -0.73 -16.28 5.36
N THR A 303 -0.41 -16.01 4.10
CA THR A 303 0.81 -16.53 3.46
C THR A 303 2.08 -15.98 4.12
N LEU A 304 2.12 -14.68 4.43
CA LEU A 304 3.24 -14.07 5.15
C LEU A 304 3.37 -14.59 6.59
N ALA A 305 2.25 -14.88 7.25
CA ALA A 305 2.24 -15.48 8.59
C ALA A 305 2.85 -16.90 8.56
N VAL A 306 2.44 -17.75 7.61
CA VAL A 306 3.00 -19.10 7.40
C VAL A 306 4.48 -19.05 7.04
N LEU A 307 4.86 -18.13 6.14
CA LEU A 307 6.26 -17.95 5.74
C LEU A 307 7.14 -17.55 6.93
N HIS A 308 6.68 -16.59 7.75
CA HIS A 308 7.37 -16.18 8.96
C HIS A 308 7.63 -17.35 9.91
N GLN A 309 6.59 -18.15 10.23
CA GLN A 309 6.72 -19.32 11.11
C GLN A 309 7.78 -20.31 10.59
N ARG A 310 7.78 -20.60 9.30
CA ARG A 310 8.74 -21.54 8.71
C ARG A 310 10.17 -21.03 8.76
N LEU A 311 10.38 -19.77 8.40
CA LEU A 311 11.71 -19.19 8.43
C LEU A 311 12.26 -19.09 9.87
N ALA A 312 11.40 -18.76 10.84
CA ALA A 312 11.76 -18.74 12.25
C ALA A 312 12.17 -20.15 12.75
N ARG A 313 11.34 -21.17 12.52
CA ARG A 313 11.66 -22.59 12.89
C ARG A 313 12.96 -23.10 12.24
N THR A 314 13.17 -22.78 10.95
CA THR A 314 14.41 -23.19 10.26
C THR A 314 15.65 -22.57 10.91
N ARG A 315 15.54 -21.32 11.39
CA ARG A 315 16.64 -20.63 12.04
C ARG A 315 16.91 -21.21 13.44
N GLU A 316 15.89 -21.52 14.22
CA GLU A 316 16.00 -22.12 15.56
C GLU A 316 16.68 -23.50 15.49
N ARG A 317 16.29 -24.36 14.54
CA ARG A 317 16.92 -25.68 14.32
C ARG A 317 18.40 -25.61 13.95
N GLN A 318 18.88 -24.51 13.44
CA GLN A 318 20.25 -24.33 12.95
C GLN A 318 21.14 -23.55 13.91
N SER A 319 20.59 -23.00 14.98
CA SER A 319 21.32 -22.43 16.10
C SER A 319 21.25 -23.42 17.25
N PRO A 320 22.10 -24.49 17.28
CA PRO A 320 22.12 -25.40 18.39
C PRO A 320 22.49 -24.60 19.63
N ASP A 321 21.67 -24.79 20.67
CA ASP A 321 21.89 -24.18 21.98
C ASP A 321 23.28 -24.60 22.47
N PRO A 322 24.25 -23.68 22.70
CA PRO A 322 25.57 -24.04 23.19
C PRO A 322 25.55 -24.63 24.60
N ALA A 323 24.37 -24.70 25.25
CA ALA A 323 24.21 -25.21 26.61
C ALA A 323 24.07 -26.77 26.69
N VAL A 324 24.04 -27.48 25.57
CA VAL A 324 23.96 -28.96 25.57
C VAL A 324 25.23 -29.57 25.01
N THR A 325 26.39 -29.18 25.54
CA THR A 325 27.59 -30.03 25.45
C THR A 325 27.60 -30.86 26.72
N PRO A 326 27.30 -32.18 26.69
CA PRO A 326 27.49 -33.01 27.85
C PRO A 326 28.97 -33.05 28.20
N ALA A 327 29.29 -32.68 29.45
CA ALA A 327 30.62 -32.80 30.05
C ALA A 327 31.02 -34.28 30.18
#